data_8c93762f4901ec8a83aef92bc3544eb0
#
_entry.id   8c93762f4901ec8a83aef92bc3544eb0
#
_cell.length_a   1.000
_cell.length_b   1.000
_cell.length_c   1.000
_cell.angle_alpha   90.00
_cell.angle_beta   90.00
_cell.angle_gamma   90.00
#
_symmetry.space_group_name_H-M   'P 1'
#
loop_
_entity.id
_entity.type
_entity.pdbx_description
1 polymer ?
#
loop_
_entity_poly.entity_id
_entity_poly.type
_entity_poly.pdbx_seq_one_letter_code
_entity_poly.pdbx_strand_id
1 'polypeptide(L)'
;MKHILAIDTSTAWCSVALSLGDTAPLFRHELVSAGASQRVLPWVEELLNEANLTLKDLTAIAVGIGPGAFTGVRLGVAVVQGLAVSCELPILPVTSLDAIASQTIQTAAFKKSQANTFVIALDARMDEIYWAKYQTSENTQLVIRMGDIQLSKPEALDLSNAEYLAGSALKAYGDRLFTNAGTLLPPASLDPEMNITALGILDCAQQLLHEGRQCDVRHLEPMYVRNKVALTTLERQEAFK
;
A
#
# COMPACT_ATOMS: atom_id res chain seq x y z
N MET A 1 25.54 5.82 -1.28
CA MET A 1 24.34 5.38 -0.51
C MET A 1 23.11 5.76 -1.31
N LYS A 2 22.04 4.95 -1.24
CA LYS A 2 20.79 5.25 -1.95
C LYS A 2 19.81 5.86 -0.95
N HIS A 3 19.49 7.14 -1.09
CA HIS A 3 18.50 7.83 -0.26
C HIS A 3 17.16 7.81 -1.00
N ILE A 4 16.15 7.17 -0.43
CA ILE A 4 14.81 7.08 -1.01
C ILE A 4 13.83 7.71 -0.02
N LEU A 5 13.05 8.69 -0.49
CA LEU A 5 11.91 9.24 0.23
C LEU A 5 10.67 8.45 -0.14
N ALA A 6 9.91 7.95 0.83
CA ALA A 6 8.65 7.25 0.60
C ALA A 6 7.49 8.00 1.23
N ILE A 7 6.38 8.08 0.50
CA ILE A 7 5.16 8.80 0.92
C ILE A 7 3.94 7.93 0.68
N ASP A 8 3.05 7.84 1.69
CA ASP A 8 1.70 7.34 1.56
C ASP A 8 0.67 8.23 2.24
N THR A 9 -0.43 8.45 1.54
CA THR A 9 -1.63 9.14 2.04
C THR A 9 -2.90 8.43 1.58
N SER A 10 -2.78 7.16 1.17
CA SER A 10 -3.87 6.40 0.54
C SER A 10 -4.95 5.92 1.51
N THR A 11 -4.76 6.12 2.81
CA THR A 11 -5.68 5.71 3.89
C THR A 11 -5.99 6.88 4.82
N ALA A 12 -6.57 6.61 5.99
CA ALA A 12 -6.72 7.62 7.06
C ALA A 12 -5.40 7.99 7.73
N TRP A 13 -4.33 7.28 7.43
CA TRP A 13 -2.99 7.53 7.92
C TRP A 13 -2.20 8.39 6.91
N CYS A 14 -1.37 9.28 7.42
CA CYS A 14 -0.29 9.92 6.67
C CYS A 14 1.01 9.26 7.07
N SER A 15 1.83 8.90 6.10
CA SER A 15 3.06 8.16 6.34
C SER A 15 4.17 8.67 5.44
N VAL A 16 5.31 9.01 6.03
CA VAL A 16 6.52 9.46 5.32
C VAL A 16 7.73 8.75 5.92
N ALA A 17 8.62 8.24 5.07
CA ALA A 17 9.86 7.61 5.50
C ALA A 17 11.02 8.03 4.60
N LEU A 18 12.21 8.14 5.18
CA LEU A 18 13.45 8.45 4.47
C LEU A 18 14.48 7.36 4.75
N SER A 19 14.85 6.62 3.70
CA SER A 19 15.93 5.65 3.75
C SER A 19 17.29 6.35 3.71
N LEU A 20 18.18 5.95 4.61
CA LEU A 20 19.55 6.45 4.72
C LEU A 20 20.59 5.40 4.31
N GLY A 21 20.21 4.45 3.45
CA GLY A 21 21.03 3.32 3.05
C GLY A 21 20.98 2.19 4.07
N ASP A 22 22.11 1.88 4.72
CA ASP A 22 22.23 0.70 5.60
C ASP A 22 21.77 0.96 7.06
N THR A 23 21.35 2.17 7.38
CA THR A 23 20.85 2.52 8.70
C THR A 23 19.31 2.45 8.74
N ALA A 24 18.74 2.39 9.95
CA ALA A 24 17.30 2.45 10.13
C ALA A 24 16.72 3.72 9.48
N PRO A 25 15.62 3.62 8.74
CA PRO A 25 15.01 4.77 8.11
C PRO A 25 14.41 5.74 9.15
N LEU A 26 14.46 7.03 8.84
CA LEU A 26 13.67 8.02 9.56
C LEU A 26 12.21 7.89 9.15
N PHE A 27 11.27 8.06 10.11
CA PHE A 27 9.88 7.69 9.88
C PHE A 27 8.89 8.57 10.65
N ARG A 28 7.80 8.96 9.97
CA ARG A 28 6.63 9.62 10.56
C ARG A 28 5.38 8.88 10.09
N HIS A 29 4.47 8.60 11.02
CA HIS A 29 3.23 7.88 10.74
C HIS A 29 2.18 8.24 11.78
N GLU A 30 1.05 8.82 11.33
CA GLU A 30 0.00 9.30 12.23
C GLU A 30 -1.38 9.13 11.59
N LEU A 31 -2.37 8.82 12.41
CA LEU A 31 -3.77 8.82 12.02
C LEU A 31 -4.24 10.28 11.93
N VAL A 32 -4.44 10.79 10.71
CA VAL A 32 -4.75 12.21 10.47
C VAL A 32 -6.15 12.45 9.90
N SER A 33 -6.90 11.38 9.65
CA SER A 33 -8.24 11.46 9.06
C SER A 33 -8.28 12.30 7.77
N ALA A 34 -8.49 13.62 7.85
CA ALA A 34 -8.50 14.54 6.70
C ALA A 34 -7.28 15.49 6.66
N GLY A 35 -6.33 15.32 7.58
CA GLY A 35 -5.21 16.26 7.77
C GLY A 35 -3.92 15.96 6.98
N ALA A 36 -3.88 14.94 6.15
CA ALA A 36 -2.66 14.52 5.45
C ALA A 36 -2.02 15.63 4.61
N SER A 37 -2.82 16.49 3.96
CA SER A 37 -2.30 17.62 3.17
C SER A 37 -1.53 18.66 3.97
N GLN A 38 -1.80 18.74 5.27
CA GLN A 38 -1.12 19.67 6.18
C GLN A 38 0.14 19.05 6.82
N ARG A 39 0.30 17.74 6.74
CA ARG A 39 1.38 16.99 7.39
C ARG A 39 2.47 16.53 6.45
N VAL A 40 2.12 16.09 5.23
CA VAL A 40 3.05 15.40 4.35
C VAL A 40 4.28 16.23 3.99
N LEU A 41 4.12 17.48 3.57
CA LEU A 41 5.25 18.35 3.21
C LEU A 41 6.09 18.77 4.42
N PRO A 42 5.52 19.22 5.56
CA PRO A 42 6.29 19.44 6.79
C PRO A 42 7.10 18.23 7.23
N TRP A 43 6.55 17.02 7.18
CA TRP A 43 7.30 15.81 7.54
C TRP A 43 8.42 15.47 6.55
N VAL A 44 8.21 15.71 5.26
CA VAL A 44 9.31 15.59 4.29
C VAL A 44 10.46 16.53 4.64
N GLU A 45 10.16 17.80 4.95
CA GLU A 45 11.15 18.80 5.35
C GLU A 45 11.85 18.40 6.67
N GLU A 46 11.10 17.99 7.68
CA GLU A 46 11.63 17.53 8.97
C GLU A 46 12.62 16.37 8.78
N LEU A 47 12.24 15.32 8.02
CA LEU A 47 13.09 14.14 7.82
C LEU A 47 14.35 14.47 7.03
N LEU A 48 14.26 15.33 6.01
CA LEU A 48 15.43 15.78 5.25
C LEU A 48 16.39 16.59 6.13
N ASN A 49 15.84 17.52 6.95
CA ASN A 49 16.65 18.32 7.88
C ASN A 49 17.32 17.44 8.96
N GLU A 50 16.59 16.46 9.53
CA GLU A 50 17.13 15.51 10.51
C GLU A 50 18.28 14.69 9.93
N ALA A 51 18.20 14.35 8.64
CA ALA A 51 19.24 13.65 7.92
C ALA A 51 20.37 14.55 7.40
N ASN A 52 20.27 15.87 7.52
CA ASN A 52 21.14 16.85 6.87
C ASN A 52 21.20 16.66 5.34
N LEU A 53 20.07 16.34 4.71
CA LEU A 53 19.92 16.14 3.27
C LEU A 53 18.99 17.19 2.66
N THR A 54 19.09 17.34 1.36
CA THR A 54 18.16 18.10 0.52
C THR A 54 17.47 17.17 -0.48
N LEU A 55 16.45 17.65 -1.19
CA LEU A 55 15.79 16.86 -2.25
C LEU A 55 16.79 16.40 -3.33
N LYS A 56 17.83 17.17 -3.60
CA LYS A 56 18.86 16.85 -4.62
C LYS A 56 19.75 15.67 -4.21
N ASP A 57 19.82 15.35 -2.94
CA ASP A 57 20.61 14.24 -2.42
C ASP A 57 19.84 12.90 -2.49
N LEU A 58 18.55 12.94 -2.85
CA LEU A 58 17.75 11.76 -3.02
C LEU A 58 18.08 11.02 -4.32
N THR A 59 18.02 9.69 -4.27
CA THR A 59 18.18 8.82 -5.44
C THR A 59 16.84 8.66 -6.20
N ALA A 60 15.74 8.64 -5.46
CA ALA A 60 14.38 8.47 -5.99
C ALA A 60 13.32 8.86 -4.95
N ILE A 61 12.08 9.08 -5.41
CA ILE A 61 10.93 9.20 -4.52
C ILE A 61 9.98 8.03 -4.78
N ALA A 62 9.58 7.32 -3.72
CA ALA A 62 8.59 6.26 -3.75
C ALA A 62 7.23 6.78 -3.27
N VAL A 63 6.14 6.29 -3.87
CA VAL A 63 4.80 6.72 -3.52
C VAL A 63 3.78 5.60 -3.63
N GLY A 64 2.86 5.55 -2.64
CA GLY A 64 1.68 4.71 -2.70
C GLY A 64 0.71 5.22 -3.78
N ILE A 65 0.53 4.43 -4.83
CA ILE A 65 -0.37 4.77 -5.94
C ILE A 65 -1.79 4.20 -5.78
N GLY A 66 -2.08 3.55 -4.64
CA GLY A 66 -3.34 2.88 -4.38
C GLY A 66 -3.31 1.38 -4.72
N PRO A 67 -4.48 0.73 -4.67
CA PRO A 67 -5.79 1.28 -4.41
C PRO A 67 -5.99 1.73 -2.96
N GLY A 68 -6.87 2.71 -2.75
CA GLY A 68 -7.15 3.28 -1.44
C GLY A 68 -8.16 4.43 -1.50
N ALA A 69 -8.12 5.33 -0.51
CA ALA A 69 -8.97 6.50 -0.46
C ALA A 69 -8.67 7.44 -1.64
N PHE A 70 -9.68 7.71 -2.45
CA PHE A 70 -9.59 8.44 -3.71
C PHE A 70 -8.83 9.78 -3.61
N THR A 71 -9.17 10.58 -2.61
CA THR A 71 -8.53 11.88 -2.37
C THR A 71 -7.10 11.71 -1.85
N GLY A 72 -6.90 10.73 -0.97
CA GLY A 72 -5.59 10.46 -0.37
C GLY A 72 -4.56 10.01 -1.41
N VAL A 73 -4.89 9.04 -2.26
CA VAL A 73 -3.99 8.57 -3.33
C VAL A 73 -3.58 9.73 -4.24
N ARG A 74 -4.54 10.58 -4.65
CA ARG A 74 -4.24 11.75 -5.49
C ARG A 74 -3.36 12.79 -4.79
N LEU A 75 -3.57 12.99 -3.49
CA LEU A 75 -2.72 13.87 -2.71
C LEU A 75 -1.26 13.41 -2.73
N GLY A 76 -1.00 12.13 -2.42
CA GLY A 76 0.35 11.56 -2.45
C GLY A 76 1.01 11.70 -3.82
N VAL A 77 0.28 11.33 -4.87
CA VAL A 77 0.76 11.46 -6.25
C VAL A 77 1.09 12.91 -6.60
N ALA A 78 0.19 13.87 -6.31
CA ALA A 78 0.41 15.29 -6.62
C ALA A 78 1.59 15.88 -5.84
N VAL A 79 1.75 15.52 -4.55
CA VAL A 79 2.90 15.94 -3.73
C VAL A 79 4.20 15.44 -4.36
N VAL A 80 4.25 14.15 -4.72
CA VAL A 80 5.46 13.55 -5.32
C VAL A 80 5.75 14.13 -6.69
N GLN A 81 4.74 14.39 -7.52
CA GLN A 81 4.91 15.09 -8.78
C GLN A 81 5.56 16.46 -8.59
N GLY A 82 5.08 17.24 -7.61
CA GLY A 82 5.65 18.56 -7.31
C GLY A 82 7.10 18.49 -6.83
N LEU A 83 7.43 17.56 -5.94
CA LEU A 83 8.79 17.39 -5.43
C LEU A 83 9.76 16.88 -6.52
N ALA A 84 9.34 15.89 -7.29
CA ALA A 84 10.19 15.24 -8.28
C ALA A 84 10.51 16.13 -9.48
N VAL A 85 9.55 16.92 -9.98
CA VAL A 85 9.76 17.84 -11.11
C VAL A 85 10.87 18.85 -10.80
N SER A 86 10.94 19.34 -9.57
CA SER A 86 11.92 20.37 -9.17
C SER A 86 13.37 19.88 -9.21
N CYS A 87 13.60 18.57 -9.10
CA CYS A 87 14.94 17.97 -9.01
C CYS A 87 15.17 16.84 -10.04
N GLU A 88 14.24 16.66 -10.98
CA GLU A 88 14.29 15.58 -12.00
C GLU A 88 14.47 14.18 -11.38
N LEU A 89 13.86 13.94 -10.21
CA LEU A 89 14.00 12.69 -9.49
C LEU A 89 13.15 11.58 -10.13
N PRO A 90 13.70 10.37 -10.28
CA PRO A 90 12.93 9.20 -10.70
C PRO A 90 11.93 8.77 -9.64
N ILE A 91 10.82 8.19 -10.07
CA ILE A 91 9.72 7.76 -9.22
C ILE A 91 9.66 6.24 -9.16
N LEU A 92 9.32 5.74 -7.96
CA LEU A 92 9.07 4.34 -7.69
C LEU A 92 7.60 4.19 -7.23
N PRO A 93 6.67 3.94 -8.17
CA PRO A 93 5.26 3.76 -7.83
C PRO A 93 5.04 2.38 -7.19
N VAL A 94 4.42 2.36 -6.02
CA VAL A 94 4.15 1.13 -5.24
C VAL A 94 2.66 0.98 -5.02
N THR A 95 2.11 -0.21 -5.26
CA THR A 95 0.71 -0.45 -4.94
C THR A 95 0.51 -0.64 -3.44
N SER A 96 -0.65 -0.21 -2.93
CA SER A 96 -0.93 -0.30 -1.49
C SER A 96 -0.89 -1.74 -0.97
N LEU A 97 -1.37 -2.70 -1.77
CA LEU A 97 -1.39 -4.10 -1.37
C LEU A 97 0.02 -4.69 -1.35
N ASP A 98 0.89 -4.33 -2.31
CA ASP A 98 2.28 -4.80 -2.34
C ASP A 98 3.07 -4.28 -1.13
N ALA A 99 2.88 -3.00 -0.77
CA ALA A 99 3.50 -2.42 0.41
C ALA A 99 3.05 -3.13 1.70
N ILE A 100 1.75 -3.42 1.83
CA ILE A 100 1.22 -4.17 2.97
C ILE A 100 1.75 -5.61 2.98
N ALA A 101 1.81 -6.27 1.84
CA ALA A 101 2.34 -7.63 1.74
C ALA A 101 3.81 -7.70 2.16
N SER A 102 4.64 -6.74 1.73
CA SER A 102 6.04 -6.61 2.15
C SER A 102 6.18 -6.43 3.67
N GLN A 103 5.32 -5.60 4.29
CA GLN A 103 5.30 -5.43 5.74
C GLN A 103 4.83 -6.69 6.47
N THR A 104 3.78 -7.37 5.94
CA THR A 104 3.18 -8.56 6.57
C THR A 104 4.22 -9.64 6.82
N ILE A 105 5.08 -9.96 5.86
CA ILE A 105 6.11 -11.00 5.99
C ILE A 105 7.17 -10.66 7.04
N GLN A 106 7.31 -9.39 7.42
CA GLN A 106 8.25 -8.96 8.46
C GLN A 106 7.70 -9.11 9.88
N THR A 107 6.39 -9.26 10.04
CA THR A 107 5.76 -9.38 11.36
C THR A 107 6.12 -10.69 12.06
N ALA A 108 6.21 -10.64 13.39
CA ALA A 108 6.45 -11.84 14.20
C ALA A 108 5.32 -12.86 14.06
N ALA A 109 4.07 -12.40 13.89
CA ALA A 109 2.90 -13.26 13.71
C ALA A 109 3.00 -14.06 12.41
N PHE A 110 3.31 -13.39 11.29
CA PHE A 110 3.50 -14.05 10.00
C PHE A 110 4.66 -15.05 10.03
N LYS A 111 5.83 -14.64 10.54
CA LYS A 111 7.00 -15.53 10.68
C LYS A 111 6.69 -16.77 11.53
N LYS A 112 5.90 -16.61 12.59
CA LYS A 112 5.47 -17.73 13.46
C LYS A 112 4.48 -18.66 12.77
N SER A 113 3.63 -18.13 11.86
CA SER A 113 2.65 -18.94 11.13
C SER A 113 3.31 -19.89 10.12
N GLN A 114 4.54 -19.62 9.68
CA GLN A 114 5.25 -20.33 8.61
C GLN A 114 4.47 -20.34 7.28
N ALA A 115 3.61 -19.37 7.07
CA ALA A 115 2.80 -19.25 5.87
C ALA A 115 3.69 -18.91 4.66
N ASN A 116 3.47 -19.58 3.55
CA ASN A 116 4.10 -19.30 2.26
C ASN A 116 3.15 -18.55 1.32
N THR A 117 1.86 -18.85 1.39
CA THR A 117 0.84 -18.22 0.56
C THR A 117 -0.13 -17.43 1.44
N PHE A 118 -0.39 -16.18 1.09
CA PHE A 118 -1.25 -15.32 1.89
C PHE A 118 -2.05 -14.35 1.02
N VAL A 119 -3.06 -13.75 1.63
CA VAL A 119 -3.93 -12.77 0.98
C VAL A 119 -3.84 -11.45 1.75
N ILE A 120 -3.75 -10.35 1.00
CA ILE A 120 -4.00 -9.01 1.51
C ILE A 120 -5.38 -8.57 1.03
N ALA A 121 -6.23 -8.13 1.96
CA ALA A 121 -7.58 -7.67 1.65
C ALA A 121 -7.89 -6.35 2.37
N LEU A 122 -8.27 -5.34 1.60
CA LEU A 122 -8.58 -3.99 2.08
C LEU A 122 -10.05 -3.65 1.87
N ASP A 123 -10.64 -2.94 2.82
CA ASP A 123 -11.97 -2.36 2.65
C ASP A 123 -11.96 -1.31 1.51
N ALA A 124 -12.67 -1.61 0.43
CA ALA A 124 -12.82 -0.72 -0.71
C ALA A 124 -14.06 0.19 -0.59
N ARG A 125 -14.76 0.16 0.56
CA ARG A 125 -16.07 0.78 0.76
C ARG A 125 -17.14 0.24 -0.19
N MET A 126 -18.37 0.72 -0.05
CA MET A 126 -19.51 0.32 -0.92
C MET A 126 -19.72 -1.20 -0.96
N ASP A 127 -19.48 -1.87 0.16
CA ASP A 127 -19.63 -3.31 0.28
C ASP A 127 -18.72 -4.12 -0.67
N GLU A 128 -17.50 -3.62 -0.90
CA GLU A 128 -16.46 -4.24 -1.74
C GLU A 128 -15.10 -4.26 -1.05
N ILE A 129 -14.23 -5.12 -1.53
CA ILE A 129 -12.85 -5.27 -1.07
C ILE A 129 -11.86 -5.22 -2.24
N TYR A 130 -10.70 -4.58 -2.03
CA TYR A 130 -9.51 -4.79 -2.87
C TYR A 130 -8.71 -5.93 -2.27
N TRP A 131 -8.32 -6.90 -3.09
CA TRP A 131 -7.52 -8.02 -2.59
C TRP A 131 -6.57 -8.56 -3.64
N ALA A 132 -5.51 -9.22 -3.18
CA ALA A 132 -4.58 -9.95 -4.02
C ALA A 132 -3.94 -11.09 -3.23
N LYS A 133 -3.55 -12.15 -3.93
CA LYS A 133 -2.78 -13.28 -3.40
C LYS A 133 -1.29 -13.00 -3.54
N TYR A 134 -0.53 -13.50 -2.57
CA TYR A 134 0.91 -13.36 -2.52
C TYR A 134 1.56 -14.67 -2.12
N GLN A 135 2.80 -14.83 -2.56
CA GLN A 135 3.67 -15.92 -2.16
C GLN A 135 5.01 -15.37 -1.70
N THR A 136 5.57 -15.97 -0.64
CA THR A 136 6.94 -15.70 -0.22
C THR A 136 7.92 -16.46 -1.09
N SER A 137 9.02 -15.82 -1.46
CA SER A 137 10.12 -16.53 -2.12
C SER A 137 10.99 -17.22 -1.07
N GLU A 138 11.21 -18.52 -1.20
CA GLU A 138 12.01 -19.30 -0.24
C GLU A 138 13.45 -18.81 -0.09
N ASN A 139 14.02 -18.16 -1.11
CA ASN A 139 15.43 -17.81 -1.15
C ASN A 139 15.72 -16.32 -0.88
N THR A 140 14.74 -15.41 -0.96
CA THR A 140 15.04 -13.97 -1.02
C THR A 140 14.26 -13.11 -0.03
N GLN A 141 13.38 -13.68 0.79
CA GLN A 141 12.40 -12.91 1.60
C GLN A 141 11.61 -11.88 0.79
N LEU A 142 11.50 -12.07 -0.50
CA LEU A 142 10.72 -11.24 -1.39
C LEU A 142 9.28 -11.74 -1.45
N VAL A 143 8.38 -10.81 -1.70
CA VAL A 143 6.96 -11.08 -1.88
C VAL A 143 6.64 -11.03 -3.37
N ILE A 144 5.99 -12.07 -3.87
CA ILE A 144 5.56 -12.15 -5.25
C ILE A 144 4.03 -12.11 -5.27
N ARG A 145 3.46 -11.12 -5.95
CA ARG A 145 2.02 -11.06 -6.17
C ARG A 145 1.61 -12.07 -7.25
N MET A 146 0.59 -12.86 -6.94
CA MET A 146 0.05 -13.88 -7.82
C MET A 146 -1.17 -13.34 -8.58
N GLY A 147 -0.92 -12.74 -9.74
CA GLY A 147 -1.96 -12.13 -10.58
C GLY A 147 -2.25 -10.66 -10.27
N ASP A 148 -3.40 -10.18 -10.73
CA ASP A 148 -3.80 -8.79 -10.60
C ASP A 148 -4.52 -8.51 -9.27
N ILE A 149 -4.51 -7.24 -8.85
CA ILE A 149 -5.34 -6.76 -7.74
C ILE A 149 -6.79 -6.82 -8.19
N GLN A 150 -7.62 -7.50 -7.39
CA GLN A 150 -9.04 -7.70 -7.64
C GLN A 150 -9.89 -6.72 -6.83
N LEU A 151 -11.07 -6.39 -7.36
CA LEU A 151 -12.16 -5.73 -6.66
C LEU A 151 -13.37 -6.67 -6.69
N SER A 152 -13.91 -7.02 -5.52
CA SER A 152 -15.05 -7.93 -5.44
C SER A 152 -15.90 -7.68 -4.20
N LYS A 153 -17.06 -8.34 -4.11
CA LYS A 153 -17.79 -8.46 -2.84
C LYS A 153 -16.97 -9.27 -1.83
N PRO A 154 -17.13 -9.03 -0.51
CA PRO A 154 -16.45 -9.78 0.54
C PRO A 154 -16.59 -11.29 0.42
N GLU A 155 -17.80 -11.77 0.06
CA GLU A 155 -18.13 -13.19 -0.07
C GLU A 155 -17.42 -13.85 -1.27
N ALA A 156 -16.94 -13.05 -2.24
CA ALA A 156 -16.23 -13.54 -3.41
C ALA A 156 -14.71 -13.58 -3.21
N LEU A 157 -14.21 -13.32 -1.99
CA LEU A 157 -12.79 -13.45 -1.68
C LEU A 157 -12.32 -14.89 -1.88
N ASP A 158 -11.30 -15.06 -2.71
CA ASP A 158 -10.70 -16.38 -2.93
C ASP A 158 -9.57 -16.65 -1.94
N LEU A 159 -9.84 -17.46 -0.94
CA LEU A 159 -8.91 -17.93 0.08
C LEU A 159 -8.33 -19.32 -0.24
N SER A 160 -8.53 -19.84 -1.45
CA SER A 160 -7.96 -21.16 -1.82
C SER A 160 -6.43 -21.16 -1.68
N ASN A 161 -5.91 -22.14 -0.95
CA ASN A 161 -4.49 -22.30 -0.62
C ASN A 161 -3.87 -21.14 0.18
N ALA A 162 -4.68 -20.20 0.71
CA ALA A 162 -4.18 -19.16 1.59
C ALA A 162 -3.94 -19.72 3.00
N GLU A 163 -2.81 -19.39 3.59
CA GLU A 163 -2.39 -19.81 4.94
C GLU A 163 -2.43 -18.63 5.92
N TYR A 164 -2.55 -17.40 5.39
CA TYR A 164 -2.61 -16.16 6.18
C TYR A 164 -3.47 -15.12 5.45
N LEU A 165 -4.17 -14.28 6.22
CA LEU A 165 -4.97 -13.16 5.70
C LEU A 165 -4.69 -11.92 6.53
N ALA A 166 -4.35 -10.80 5.86
CA ALA A 166 -4.12 -9.54 6.53
C ALA A 166 -4.85 -8.38 5.83
N GLY A 167 -5.13 -7.33 6.60
CA GLY A 167 -5.67 -6.08 6.09
C GLY A 167 -7.04 -5.69 6.64
N SER A 168 -7.45 -4.48 6.34
CA SER A 168 -8.61 -3.80 6.92
C SER A 168 -9.97 -4.44 6.59
N ALA A 169 -10.05 -5.27 5.54
CA ALA A 169 -11.27 -6.00 5.21
C ALA A 169 -11.71 -6.94 6.35
N LEU A 170 -10.77 -7.50 7.12
CA LEU A 170 -11.06 -8.34 8.27
C LEU A 170 -11.93 -7.62 9.31
N LYS A 171 -11.61 -6.35 9.64
CA LYS A 171 -12.42 -5.53 10.55
C LYS A 171 -13.76 -5.13 9.95
N ALA A 172 -13.77 -4.83 8.66
CA ALA A 172 -14.95 -4.29 8.00
C ALA A 172 -16.04 -5.35 7.75
N TYR A 173 -15.63 -6.58 7.45
CA TYR A 173 -16.56 -7.59 6.93
C TYR A 173 -16.57 -8.91 7.72
N GLY A 174 -15.58 -9.18 8.58
CA GLY A 174 -15.55 -10.34 9.48
C GLY A 174 -15.83 -11.66 8.76
N ASP A 175 -16.81 -12.41 9.25
CA ASP A 175 -17.16 -13.75 8.77
C ASP A 175 -17.59 -13.80 7.29
N ARG A 176 -18.04 -12.68 6.72
CA ARG A 176 -18.41 -12.61 5.31
C ARG A 176 -17.26 -12.95 4.36
N LEU A 177 -16.01 -12.68 4.77
CA LEU A 177 -14.82 -13.04 4.00
C LEU A 177 -14.61 -14.55 3.88
N PHE A 178 -15.21 -15.33 4.75
CA PHE A 178 -15.04 -16.79 4.82
C PHE A 178 -16.24 -17.58 4.27
N THR A 179 -17.23 -16.90 3.69
CA THR A 179 -18.47 -17.53 3.20
C THR A 179 -18.21 -18.64 2.20
N ASN A 180 -17.22 -18.47 1.32
CA ASN A 180 -16.84 -19.45 0.30
C ASN A 180 -15.49 -20.11 0.59
N ALA A 181 -14.95 -19.95 1.80
CA ALA A 181 -13.67 -20.55 2.18
C ALA A 181 -13.88 -22.05 2.44
N GLY A 182 -13.18 -22.90 1.72
CA GLY A 182 -13.20 -24.35 1.94
C GLY A 182 -12.56 -24.77 3.27
N THR A 183 -11.69 -23.93 3.85
CA THR A 183 -11.04 -24.13 5.14
C THR A 183 -10.95 -22.79 5.87
N LEU A 184 -11.34 -22.75 7.13
CA LEU A 184 -11.17 -21.55 7.96
C LEU A 184 -9.72 -21.40 8.38
N LEU A 185 -9.19 -20.19 8.23
CA LEU A 185 -7.89 -19.84 8.76
C LEU A 185 -7.94 -19.74 10.30
N PRO A 186 -6.93 -20.24 11.02
CA PRO A 186 -6.87 -20.08 12.47
C PRO A 186 -6.72 -18.60 12.85
N PRO A 187 -7.25 -18.16 14.02
CA PRO A 187 -7.15 -16.76 14.45
C PRO A 187 -5.71 -16.20 14.45
N ALA A 188 -4.71 -17.05 14.70
CA ALA A 188 -3.30 -16.66 14.68
C ALA A 188 -2.76 -16.32 13.27
N SER A 189 -3.51 -16.70 12.23
CA SER A 189 -3.20 -16.39 10.81
C SER A 189 -4.05 -15.21 10.27
N LEU A 190 -4.68 -14.44 11.14
CA LEU A 190 -5.50 -13.29 10.78
C LEU A 190 -4.88 -12.01 11.37
N ASP A 191 -4.58 -11.02 10.53
CA ASP A 191 -4.05 -9.73 10.96
C ASP A 191 -4.93 -8.56 10.50
N PRO A 192 -5.97 -8.21 11.27
CA PRO A 192 -6.89 -7.11 10.95
C PRO A 192 -6.27 -5.72 11.15
N GLU A 193 -5.13 -5.62 11.85
CA GLU A 193 -4.47 -4.35 12.16
C GLU A 193 -3.48 -3.93 11.08
N MET A 194 -3.13 -4.82 10.18
CA MET A 194 -2.17 -4.54 9.12
C MET A 194 -2.68 -3.43 8.19
N ASN A 195 -1.91 -2.36 8.10
CA ASN A 195 -2.19 -1.20 7.26
C ASN A 195 -0.94 -0.79 6.49
N ILE A 196 -1.11 0.01 5.43
CA ILE A 196 0.00 0.54 4.67
C ILE A 196 0.79 1.58 5.49
N THR A 197 2.11 1.51 5.40
CA THR A 197 3.02 2.55 5.88
C THR A 197 4.08 2.87 4.83
N ALA A 198 4.75 4.01 4.98
CA ALA A 198 5.87 4.37 4.11
C ALA A 198 7.07 3.41 4.25
N LEU A 199 7.17 2.63 5.34
CA LEU A 199 8.21 1.59 5.47
C LEU A 199 7.98 0.46 4.48
N GLY A 200 6.74 -0.04 4.33
CA GLY A 200 6.43 -1.06 3.33
C GLY A 200 6.61 -0.54 1.89
N ILE A 201 6.36 0.76 1.68
CA ILE A 201 6.68 1.40 0.39
C ILE A 201 8.19 1.42 0.15
N LEU A 202 9.01 1.72 1.17
CA LEU A 202 10.47 1.68 1.06
C LEU A 202 10.99 0.29 0.70
N ASP A 203 10.48 -0.75 1.33
CA ASP A 203 10.87 -2.13 1.05
C ASP A 203 10.63 -2.49 -0.43
N CYS A 204 9.42 -2.20 -0.94
CA CYS A 204 9.10 -2.40 -2.35
C CYS A 204 9.94 -1.51 -3.27
N ALA A 205 10.18 -0.25 -2.88
CA ALA A 205 10.93 0.72 -3.66
C ALA A 205 12.40 0.32 -3.83
N GLN A 206 13.02 -0.25 -2.80
CA GLN A 206 14.40 -0.77 -2.88
C GLN A 206 14.51 -1.87 -3.93
N GLN A 207 13.53 -2.77 -3.97
CA GLN A 207 13.46 -3.82 -4.98
C GLN A 207 13.26 -3.23 -6.38
N LEU A 208 12.26 -2.35 -6.56
CA LEU A 208 11.99 -1.70 -7.85
C LEU A 208 13.21 -0.95 -8.39
N LEU A 209 13.93 -0.24 -7.52
CA LEU A 209 15.16 0.47 -7.89
C LEU A 209 16.28 -0.49 -8.29
N HIS A 210 16.40 -1.62 -7.61
CA HIS A 210 17.38 -2.66 -7.96
C HIS A 210 17.06 -3.30 -9.32
N GLU A 211 15.78 -3.47 -9.63
CA GLU A 211 15.29 -4.02 -10.90
C GLU A 211 15.28 -3.00 -12.05
N GLY A 212 15.63 -1.73 -11.79
CA GLY A 212 15.60 -0.67 -12.80
C GLY A 212 14.19 -0.25 -13.23
N ARG A 213 13.18 -0.43 -12.36
CA ARG A 213 11.76 -0.19 -12.63
C ARG A 213 11.26 1.19 -12.17
N GLN A 214 12.16 2.15 -12.06
CA GLN A 214 11.77 3.54 -11.85
C GLN A 214 11.13 4.12 -13.11
N CYS A 215 10.23 5.07 -12.92
CA CYS A 215 9.60 5.79 -14.03
C CYS A 215 9.86 7.30 -13.94
N ASP A 216 9.65 7.96 -15.06
CA ASP A 216 9.59 9.42 -15.12
C ASP A 216 8.33 9.93 -14.44
N VAL A 217 8.44 11.05 -13.73
CA VAL A 217 7.32 11.68 -13.01
C VAL A 217 6.12 12.00 -13.92
N ARG A 218 6.33 12.22 -15.20
CA ARG A 218 5.29 12.45 -16.20
C ARG A 218 4.36 11.26 -16.43
N HIS A 219 4.83 10.06 -16.06
CA HIS A 219 4.07 8.81 -16.16
C HIS A 219 3.50 8.36 -14.80
N LEU A 220 3.66 9.17 -13.73
CA LEU A 220 3.11 8.86 -12.44
C LEU A 220 1.61 9.11 -12.41
N GLU A 221 0.82 8.06 -12.23
CA GLU A 221 -0.63 8.10 -12.13
C GLU A 221 -1.15 7.26 -10.96
N PRO A 222 -2.28 7.65 -10.34
CA PRO A 222 -2.98 6.80 -9.41
C PRO A 222 -3.46 5.49 -10.06
N MET A 223 -3.39 4.38 -9.32
CA MET A 223 -3.96 3.11 -9.76
C MET A 223 -5.47 3.08 -9.53
N TYR A 224 -6.24 2.92 -10.59
CA TYR A 224 -7.69 2.78 -10.55
C TYR A 224 -8.10 1.33 -10.82
N VAL A 225 -8.41 0.58 -9.77
CA VAL A 225 -8.95 -0.80 -9.87
C VAL A 225 -10.47 -0.76 -10.09
N ARG A 226 -11.16 0.24 -9.50
CA ARG A 226 -12.59 0.44 -9.71
C ARG A 226 -12.83 1.27 -10.96
N ASN A 227 -13.42 0.65 -11.98
CA ASN A 227 -13.72 1.31 -13.26
C ASN A 227 -14.92 2.27 -13.19
N LYS A 228 -15.81 2.12 -12.17
CA LYS A 228 -17.03 2.92 -12.03
C LYS A 228 -17.21 3.39 -10.58
N VAL A 229 -17.09 4.68 -10.36
CA VAL A 229 -17.14 5.28 -9.01
C VAL A 229 -18.54 5.78 -8.64
N ALA A 230 -19.43 6.00 -9.61
CA ALA A 230 -20.78 6.50 -9.39
C ALA A 230 -21.79 5.81 -10.30
N LEU A 231 -22.97 5.49 -9.74
CA LEU A 231 -24.11 5.09 -10.55
C LEU A 231 -24.59 6.28 -11.38
N THR A 232 -24.90 6.04 -12.65
CA THR A 232 -25.61 7.02 -13.48
C THR A 232 -26.99 7.31 -12.89
N THR A 233 -27.61 8.40 -13.30
CA THR A 233 -28.98 8.76 -12.83
C THR A 233 -29.99 7.65 -13.11
N LEU A 234 -29.86 6.96 -14.25
CA LEU A 234 -30.70 5.82 -14.63
C LEU A 234 -30.50 4.62 -13.68
N GLU A 235 -29.26 4.24 -13.42
CA GLU A 235 -28.94 3.14 -12.51
C GLU A 235 -29.34 3.41 -11.06
N ARG A 236 -29.29 4.69 -10.60
CA ARG A 236 -29.85 5.09 -9.32
C ARG A 236 -31.35 4.87 -9.26
N GLN A 237 -32.08 5.24 -10.33
CA GLN A 237 -33.54 5.07 -10.41
C GLN A 237 -33.94 3.59 -10.44
N GLU A 238 -33.12 2.71 -11.00
CA GLU A 238 -33.34 1.26 -11.03
C GLU A 238 -33.03 0.59 -9.70
N ALA A 239 -32.00 1.05 -8.98
CA ALA A 239 -31.61 0.51 -7.68
C ALA A 239 -32.58 0.85 -6.52
N PHE A 240 -33.48 1.83 -6.72
CA PHE A 240 -34.50 2.25 -5.76
C PHE A 240 -35.93 1.83 -6.15
N LYS A 241 -36.09 0.93 -7.12
CA LYS A 241 -37.36 0.26 -7.47
C LYS A 241 -37.40 -1.14 -6.85
#